data_f94d93f99cff48e1807b6507fbb8c944
#
_entry.id   f94d93f99cff48e1807b6507fbb8c944
#
_cell.length_a   1.000
_cell.length_b   1.000
_cell.length_c   1.000
_cell.angle_alpha   90.00
_cell.angle_beta   90.00
_cell.angle_gamma   90.00
#
_symmetry.space_group_name_H-M   'P 1'
#
loop_
_entity.id
_entity.type
_entity.pdbx_description
1 polymer ?
#
loop_
_entity_poly.entity_id
_entity_poly.type
_entity_poly.pdbx_seq_one_letter_code
_entity_poly.pdbx_strand_id
1 'polypeptide(L)'
;MKFLIKKIYIILFLLSILLIESKIFAKESEIQYTKENISNYFSGIISINQNYNNKAFKHLKKVKSLKNKHSRFNIEFIRTLILLEKFEQAFAFSKSVWTDDELFFEIDLLLGLDYFIKKDYTNAEKHFERLNKAARYNPFFDDIIGDVLIAWSEASQGNKENSLKYLEKIRKPYLHLKKIQNIFLQCYFNDSHTQKSFEELIHNNDYNFSRYNFFLTNYLLFNNKIMEAKKVIKNSRKEYNSNLLIKQTENFFLNNENEKIKNFFNCKNPNDSLAEFFYVIANLYSSEKDYKLSNFYMKISLFLNNKFLPNKALLAENYYYQKKNKLSKNIYQSIKSIGPVYSWYASKSIATILLDVKGKKYSIRSLENEFNLLSNPNFEHYYELANFYKDNEYYEKSIKYYS
;
A
#
# COMPACT_ATOMS: atom_id res chain seq x y z
N MET A 1 -71.83 25.56 -19.29
CA MET A 1 -71.40 24.79 -18.11
C MET A 1 -70.16 23.87 -18.37
N LYS A 2 -70.09 23.04 -19.40
CA LYS A 2 -68.92 22.16 -19.69
C LYS A 2 -67.58 22.91 -19.94
N PHE A 3 -67.61 24.11 -20.45
CA PHE A 3 -66.43 24.92 -20.74
C PHE A 3 -65.78 25.55 -19.48
N LEU A 4 -66.62 25.89 -18.49
CA LEU A 4 -66.13 26.42 -17.23
C LEU A 4 -65.45 25.33 -16.38
N ILE A 5 -65.99 24.12 -16.38
CA ILE A 5 -65.45 22.98 -15.68
C ILE A 5 -64.08 22.60 -16.19
N LYS A 6 -63.90 22.63 -17.52
CA LYS A 6 -62.60 22.34 -18.15
C LYS A 6 -61.53 23.37 -17.82
N LYS A 7 -61.89 24.66 -17.70
CA LYS A 7 -60.94 25.70 -17.23
C LYS A 7 -60.54 25.54 -15.77
N ILE A 8 -61.48 25.14 -14.92
CA ILE A 8 -61.19 24.89 -13.50
C ILE A 8 -60.21 23.70 -13.33
N TYR A 9 -60.35 22.62 -14.09
CA TYR A 9 -59.41 21.47 -14.07
C TYR A 9 -58.03 21.87 -14.56
N ILE A 10 -57.90 22.70 -15.59
CA ILE A 10 -56.62 23.18 -16.06
C ILE A 10 -55.92 24.06 -15.03
N ILE A 11 -56.66 24.94 -14.35
CA ILE A 11 -56.13 25.78 -13.29
C ILE A 11 -55.70 24.97 -12.08
N LEU A 12 -56.48 23.97 -11.67
CA LEU A 12 -56.12 23.06 -10.59
C LEU A 12 -54.90 22.17 -10.94
N PHE A 13 -54.78 21.76 -12.20
CA PHE A 13 -53.60 21.01 -12.68
C PHE A 13 -52.34 21.87 -12.73
N LEU A 14 -52.44 23.14 -13.16
CA LEU A 14 -51.35 24.11 -13.11
C LEU A 14 -50.96 24.49 -11.66
N LEU A 15 -51.90 24.61 -10.76
CA LEU A 15 -51.64 24.81 -9.33
C LEU A 15 -50.99 23.60 -8.69
N SER A 16 -51.33 22.36 -9.10
CA SER A 16 -50.68 21.14 -8.61
C SER A 16 -49.23 21.03 -9.10
N ILE A 17 -48.93 21.49 -10.32
CA ILE A 17 -47.55 21.56 -10.85
C ILE A 17 -46.73 22.62 -10.09
N LEU A 18 -47.29 23.77 -9.76
CA LEU A 18 -46.63 24.80 -8.95
C LEU A 18 -46.36 24.35 -7.50
N LEU A 19 -47.18 23.44 -6.96
CA LEU A 19 -46.97 22.87 -5.65
C LEU A 19 -45.92 21.74 -5.65
N ILE A 20 -45.63 21.13 -6.81
CA ILE A 20 -44.61 20.09 -6.95
C ILE A 20 -43.21 20.71 -7.13
N GLU A 21 -43.09 21.96 -7.55
CA GLU A 21 -41.81 22.69 -7.56
C GLU A 21 -41.37 23.25 -6.20
N SER A 22 -42.01 22.91 -5.10
CA SER A 22 -41.32 23.01 -3.83
C SER A 22 -40.14 22.02 -3.87
N LYS A 23 -39.01 22.47 -4.45
CA LYS A 23 -37.71 21.88 -4.22
C LYS A 23 -37.68 21.59 -2.73
N ILE A 24 -37.62 20.32 -2.42
CA ILE A 24 -37.15 19.90 -1.11
C ILE A 24 -35.69 20.40 -1.10
N PHE A 25 -35.50 21.66 -0.73
CA PHE A 25 -34.21 22.11 -0.22
C PHE A 25 -34.01 21.24 0.99
N ALA A 26 -33.26 20.16 0.80
CA ALA A 26 -32.68 19.45 1.91
C ALA A 26 -32.01 20.54 2.73
N LYS A 27 -32.60 20.90 3.87
CA LYS A 27 -32.10 21.91 4.79
C LYS A 27 -30.67 21.51 5.05
N GLU A 28 -29.69 22.22 4.44
CA GLU A 28 -28.29 22.02 4.75
C GLU A 28 -28.22 22.07 6.26
N SER A 29 -27.89 20.96 6.89
CA SER A 29 -27.81 20.93 8.35
C SER A 29 -26.74 21.94 8.72
N GLU A 30 -27.12 23.07 9.27
CA GLU A 30 -26.18 24.06 9.78
C GLU A 30 -25.19 23.33 10.69
N ILE A 31 -23.90 23.53 10.43
CA ILE A 31 -22.85 22.93 11.26
C ILE A 31 -23.04 23.52 12.65
N GLN A 32 -23.54 22.72 13.57
CA GLN A 32 -23.60 23.13 14.96
C GLN A 32 -22.20 23.01 15.57
N TYR A 33 -21.58 24.14 15.84
CA TYR A 33 -20.33 24.22 16.61
C TYR A 33 -20.60 24.02 18.11
N THR A 34 -21.19 22.87 18.44
CA THR A 34 -21.42 22.49 19.83
C THR A 34 -20.11 22.14 20.51
N LYS A 35 -20.05 22.25 21.84
CA LYS A 35 -18.89 21.80 22.64
C LYS A 35 -18.53 20.36 22.33
N GLU A 36 -19.52 19.49 22.12
CA GLU A 36 -19.30 18.08 21.78
C GLU A 36 -18.67 17.90 20.40
N ASN A 37 -19.14 18.60 19.37
CA ASN A 37 -18.57 18.51 18.01
C ASN A 37 -17.14 19.03 17.96
N ILE A 38 -16.86 20.15 18.60
CA ILE A 38 -15.52 20.71 18.72
C ILE A 38 -14.60 19.72 19.44
N SER A 39 -15.03 19.22 20.60
CA SER A 39 -14.25 18.23 21.38
C SER A 39 -13.95 16.96 20.58
N ASN A 40 -14.95 16.38 19.89
CA ASN A 40 -14.74 15.19 19.07
C ASN A 40 -13.81 15.46 17.88
N TYR A 41 -13.91 16.60 17.21
CA TYR A 41 -12.99 16.94 16.11
C TYR A 41 -11.54 17.00 16.60
N PHE A 42 -11.25 17.79 17.64
CA PHE A 42 -9.91 17.91 18.18
C PHE A 42 -9.38 16.60 18.77
N SER A 43 -10.21 15.84 19.47
CA SER A 43 -9.84 14.51 19.96
C SER A 43 -9.50 13.55 18.81
N GLY A 44 -10.22 13.65 17.69
CA GLY A 44 -9.91 12.92 16.47
C GLY A 44 -8.53 13.30 15.92
N ILE A 45 -8.25 14.59 15.73
CA ILE A 45 -6.97 15.11 15.23
C ILE A 45 -5.80 14.74 16.15
N ILE A 46 -5.96 14.91 17.47
CA ILE A 46 -4.95 14.50 18.45
C ILE A 46 -4.66 12.99 18.34
N SER A 47 -5.72 12.19 18.21
CA SER A 47 -5.57 10.73 18.06
C SER A 47 -4.84 10.36 16.77
N ILE A 48 -5.06 11.07 15.65
CA ILE A 48 -4.32 10.92 14.40
C ILE A 48 -2.83 11.23 14.60
N ASN A 49 -2.52 12.36 15.23
CA ASN A 49 -1.14 12.77 15.47
C ASN A 49 -0.38 11.77 16.35
N GLN A 50 -1.09 11.09 17.24
CA GLN A 50 -0.56 10.01 18.08
C GLN A 50 -0.62 8.62 17.41
N ASN A 51 -1.04 8.54 16.15
CA ASN A 51 -1.25 7.28 15.41
C ASN A 51 -2.23 6.30 16.09
N TYR A 52 -3.24 6.79 16.82
CA TYR A 52 -4.33 5.99 17.41
C TYR A 52 -5.54 5.93 16.47
N ASN A 53 -5.38 5.31 15.30
CA ASN A 53 -6.37 5.34 14.20
C ASN A 53 -7.77 4.89 14.62
N ASN A 54 -7.91 3.87 15.49
CA ASN A 54 -9.22 3.43 16.00
C ASN A 54 -9.90 4.50 16.86
N LYS A 55 -9.14 5.22 17.70
CA LYS A 55 -9.67 6.34 18.50
C LYS A 55 -10.03 7.51 17.58
N ALA A 56 -9.16 7.84 16.63
CA ALA A 56 -9.41 8.86 15.63
C ALA A 56 -10.72 8.59 14.89
N PHE A 57 -10.91 7.38 14.36
CA PHE A 57 -12.14 6.97 13.68
C PHE A 57 -13.38 7.13 14.56
N LYS A 58 -13.31 6.71 15.84
CA LYS A 58 -14.43 6.83 16.78
C LYS A 58 -14.87 8.27 16.98
N HIS A 59 -13.92 9.21 17.09
CA HIS A 59 -14.21 10.62 17.26
C HIS A 59 -14.65 11.29 15.97
N LEU A 60 -13.91 11.11 14.86
CA LEU A 60 -14.21 11.75 13.58
C LEU A 60 -15.56 11.28 13.01
N LYS A 61 -15.93 10.01 13.22
CA LYS A 61 -17.25 9.50 12.79
C LYS A 61 -18.43 10.28 13.39
N LYS A 62 -18.27 10.84 14.59
CA LYS A 62 -19.33 11.61 15.27
C LYS A 62 -19.54 13.00 14.65
N VAL A 63 -18.53 13.53 13.95
CA VAL A 63 -18.54 14.88 13.36
C VAL A 63 -18.56 14.87 11.83
N LYS A 64 -19.20 13.86 11.24
CA LYS A 64 -19.33 13.73 9.77
C LYS A 64 -20.06 14.91 9.09
N SER A 65 -20.83 15.69 9.84
CA SER A 65 -21.45 16.92 9.34
C SER A 65 -20.44 17.96 8.85
N LEU A 66 -19.15 17.86 9.27
CA LEU A 66 -18.07 18.73 8.79
C LEU A 66 -17.68 18.50 7.33
N LYS A 67 -18.09 17.39 6.71
CA LYS A 67 -17.66 16.97 5.38
C LYS A 67 -17.86 18.03 4.28
N ASN A 68 -18.91 18.83 4.37
CA ASN A 68 -19.27 19.81 3.34
C ASN A 68 -18.53 21.15 3.47
N LYS A 69 -17.83 21.40 4.58
CA LYS A 69 -17.24 22.71 4.90
C LYS A 69 -15.82 22.64 5.45
N HIS A 70 -15.22 21.44 5.54
CA HIS A 70 -13.93 21.30 6.20
C HIS A 70 -13.02 20.28 5.49
N SER A 71 -12.27 20.76 4.50
CA SER A 71 -11.39 19.95 3.66
C SER A 71 -10.40 19.10 4.47
N ARG A 72 -9.77 19.68 5.50
CA ARG A 72 -8.84 18.94 6.36
C ARG A 72 -9.52 17.77 7.09
N PHE A 73 -10.78 17.93 7.51
CA PHE A 73 -11.54 16.81 8.07
C PHE A 73 -11.68 15.68 7.06
N ASN A 74 -12.00 16.00 5.81
CA ASN A 74 -12.16 15.00 4.73
C ASN A 74 -10.89 14.21 4.51
N ILE A 75 -9.76 14.89 4.36
CA ILE A 75 -8.44 14.26 4.16
C ILE A 75 -8.09 13.34 5.34
N GLU A 76 -8.18 13.84 6.57
CA GLU A 76 -7.80 13.06 7.76
C GLU A 76 -8.75 11.90 8.04
N PHE A 77 -10.03 12.04 7.71
CA PHE A 77 -11.00 10.94 7.85
C PHE A 77 -10.74 9.85 6.81
N ILE A 78 -10.48 10.21 5.54
CA ILE A 78 -10.11 9.28 4.47
C ILE A 78 -8.82 8.52 4.84
N ARG A 79 -7.76 9.25 5.22
CA ARG A 79 -6.50 8.61 5.64
C ARG A 79 -6.72 7.65 6.81
N THR A 80 -7.56 8.03 7.77
CA THR A 80 -7.92 7.16 8.91
C THR A 80 -8.64 5.89 8.46
N LEU A 81 -9.55 5.98 7.50
CA LEU A 81 -10.26 4.82 6.94
C LEU A 81 -9.29 3.86 6.24
N ILE A 82 -8.37 4.39 5.42
CA ILE A 82 -7.35 3.59 4.72
C ILE A 82 -6.41 2.90 5.71
N LEU A 83 -5.91 3.62 6.73
CA LEU A 83 -5.06 3.05 7.77
C LEU A 83 -5.75 1.95 8.59
N LEU A 84 -7.09 1.95 8.62
CA LEU A 84 -7.92 0.91 9.23
C LEU A 84 -8.40 -0.16 8.24
N GLU A 85 -7.92 -0.14 6.99
CA GLU A 85 -8.32 -1.08 5.93
C GLU A 85 -9.82 -1.04 5.58
N LYS A 86 -10.49 0.09 5.84
CA LYS A 86 -11.91 0.32 5.56
C LYS A 86 -12.10 0.93 4.16
N PHE A 87 -11.57 0.28 3.13
CA PHE A 87 -11.53 0.80 1.76
C PHE A 87 -12.91 1.13 1.20
N GLU A 88 -13.90 0.24 1.34
CA GLU A 88 -15.26 0.50 0.87
C GLU A 88 -15.86 1.76 1.50
N GLN A 89 -15.60 1.96 2.80
CA GLN A 89 -16.06 3.18 3.48
C GLN A 89 -15.30 4.42 3.02
N ALA A 90 -14.02 4.29 2.68
CA ALA A 90 -13.20 5.37 2.15
C ALA A 90 -13.68 5.77 0.75
N PHE A 91 -13.95 4.82 -0.15
CA PHE A 91 -14.51 5.09 -1.47
C PHE A 91 -15.88 5.76 -1.40
N ALA A 92 -16.79 5.21 -0.61
CA ALA A 92 -18.12 5.80 -0.42
C ALA A 92 -18.07 7.22 0.19
N PHE A 93 -17.16 7.45 1.15
CA PHE A 93 -16.98 8.77 1.72
C PHE A 93 -16.35 9.73 0.72
N SER A 94 -15.32 9.34 -0.01
CA SER A 94 -14.69 10.14 -1.06
C SER A 94 -15.72 10.57 -2.12
N LYS A 95 -16.58 9.64 -2.58
CA LYS A 95 -17.66 9.95 -3.49
C LYS A 95 -18.67 10.97 -2.92
N SER A 96 -18.94 10.92 -1.60
CA SER A 96 -19.89 11.82 -0.94
C SER A 96 -19.39 13.25 -0.71
N VAL A 97 -18.07 13.48 -0.85
CA VAL A 97 -17.41 14.78 -0.63
C VAL A 97 -16.72 15.32 -1.86
N TRP A 98 -16.68 14.55 -2.93
CA TRP A 98 -16.07 14.96 -4.19
C TRP A 98 -16.92 16.03 -4.87
N THR A 99 -16.25 17.06 -5.42
CA THR A 99 -16.83 18.11 -6.25
C THR A 99 -15.91 18.41 -7.42
N ASP A 100 -16.46 18.93 -8.52
CA ASP A 100 -15.65 19.30 -9.69
C ASP A 100 -14.75 20.52 -9.41
N ASP A 101 -15.15 21.40 -8.51
CA ASP A 101 -14.48 22.68 -8.26
C ASP A 101 -13.27 22.57 -7.30
N GLU A 102 -13.23 21.53 -6.46
CA GLU A 102 -12.15 21.33 -5.48
C GLU A 102 -11.24 20.18 -5.87
N LEU A 103 -9.93 20.40 -5.74
CA LEU A 103 -8.90 19.39 -6.00
C LEU A 103 -8.40 18.83 -4.68
N PHE A 104 -8.67 17.53 -4.44
CA PHE A 104 -8.18 16.81 -3.28
C PHE A 104 -7.43 15.56 -3.70
N PHE A 105 -6.14 15.52 -3.41
CA PHE A 105 -5.27 14.41 -3.78
C PHE A 105 -5.81 13.05 -3.34
N GLU A 106 -6.17 12.90 -2.06
CA GLU A 106 -6.64 11.62 -1.50
C GLU A 106 -7.98 11.19 -2.08
N ILE A 107 -8.86 12.14 -2.37
CA ILE A 107 -10.19 11.86 -2.93
C ILE A 107 -10.06 11.37 -4.38
N ASP A 108 -9.34 12.13 -5.21
CA ASP A 108 -9.14 11.77 -6.60
C ASP A 108 -8.31 10.48 -6.75
N LEU A 109 -7.29 10.25 -5.88
CA LEU A 109 -6.57 8.99 -5.83
C LEU A 109 -7.51 7.80 -5.57
N LEU A 110 -8.36 7.89 -4.55
CA LEU A 110 -9.21 6.76 -4.17
C LEU A 110 -10.34 6.53 -5.17
N LEU A 111 -10.97 7.59 -5.69
CA LEU A 111 -12.01 7.43 -6.70
C LEU A 111 -11.44 6.87 -8.00
N GLY A 112 -10.28 7.36 -8.43
CA GLY A 112 -9.58 6.81 -9.59
C GLY A 112 -9.24 5.33 -9.40
N LEU A 113 -8.73 4.92 -8.24
CA LEU A 113 -8.46 3.51 -7.93
C LEU A 113 -9.74 2.66 -7.87
N ASP A 114 -10.84 3.18 -7.30
CA ASP A 114 -12.13 2.45 -7.26
C ASP A 114 -12.65 2.18 -8.68
N TYR A 115 -12.61 3.18 -9.57
CA TYR A 115 -12.97 3.01 -10.98
C TYR A 115 -12.01 2.07 -11.71
N PHE A 116 -10.70 2.20 -11.48
CA PHE A 116 -9.69 1.35 -12.10
C PHE A 116 -9.90 -0.13 -11.78
N ILE A 117 -10.12 -0.46 -10.51
CA ILE A 117 -10.38 -1.83 -10.05
C ILE A 117 -11.67 -2.39 -10.67
N LYS A 118 -12.67 -1.54 -10.88
CA LYS A 118 -13.93 -1.86 -11.56
C LYS A 118 -13.81 -1.91 -13.07
N LYS A 119 -12.62 -1.65 -13.62
CA LYS A 119 -12.31 -1.59 -15.06
C LYS A 119 -13.03 -0.46 -15.82
N ASP A 120 -13.48 0.56 -15.12
CA ASP A 120 -13.99 1.80 -15.69
C ASP A 120 -12.83 2.78 -15.86
N TYR A 121 -11.99 2.50 -16.85
CA TYR A 121 -10.73 3.23 -17.04
C TYR A 121 -10.95 4.70 -17.43
N THR A 122 -12.01 5.00 -18.18
CA THR A 122 -12.34 6.38 -18.57
C THR A 122 -12.59 7.27 -17.35
N ASN A 123 -13.40 6.82 -16.41
CA ASN A 123 -13.62 7.55 -15.16
C ASN A 123 -12.37 7.53 -14.25
N ALA A 124 -11.61 6.45 -14.25
CA ALA A 124 -10.35 6.39 -13.52
C ALA A 124 -9.37 7.46 -14.00
N GLU A 125 -9.15 7.59 -15.29
CA GLU A 125 -8.25 8.58 -15.90
C GLU A 125 -8.68 10.02 -15.59
N LYS A 126 -9.97 10.33 -15.64
CA LYS A 126 -10.50 11.64 -15.25
C LYS A 126 -10.05 12.04 -13.84
N HIS A 127 -10.11 11.11 -12.89
CA HIS A 127 -9.64 11.34 -11.52
C HIS A 127 -8.12 11.42 -11.43
N PHE A 128 -7.39 10.60 -12.17
CA PHE A 128 -5.92 10.63 -12.18
C PHE A 128 -5.35 11.90 -12.80
N GLU A 129 -6.01 12.47 -13.83
CA GLU A 129 -5.66 13.79 -14.35
C GLU A 129 -5.89 14.91 -13.35
N ARG A 130 -6.98 14.83 -12.56
CA ARG A 130 -7.26 15.77 -11.47
C ARG A 130 -6.24 15.65 -10.35
N LEU A 131 -5.82 14.43 -10.05
CA LEU A 131 -4.77 14.14 -9.08
C LEU A 131 -3.45 14.83 -9.47
N ASN A 132 -3.04 14.80 -10.73
CA ASN A 132 -1.86 15.53 -11.23
C ASN A 132 -1.98 17.04 -11.02
N LYS A 133 -3.18 17.61 -11.16
CA LYS A 133 -3.41 19.03 -10.88
C LYS A 133 -3.32 19.34 -9.38
N ALA A 134 -3.83 18.45 -8.54
CA ALA A 134 -3.76 18.59 -7.07
C ALA A 134 -2.33 18.40 -6.53
N ALA A 135 -1.52 17.55 -7.15
CA ALA A 135 -0.16 17.23 -6.74
C ALA A 135 0.80 18.42 -6.82
N ARG A 136 0.52 19.43 -7.65
CA ARG A 136 1.33 20.67 -7.72
C ARG A 136 1.51 21.39 -6.38
N TYR A 137 0.72 21.04 -5.38
CA TYR A 137 0.82 21.57 -4.03
C TYR A 137 1.55 20.63 -3.05
N ASN A 138 2.04 19.46 -3.53
CA ASN A 138 2.74 18.48 -2.71
C ASN A 138 4.14 18.20 -3.31
N PRO A 139 5.23 18.68 -2.70
CA PRO A 139 6.56 18.74 -3.33
C PRO A 139 7.25 17.39 -3.55
N PHE A 140 6.74 16.26 -3.00
CA PHE A 140 7.49 15.00 -3.01
C PHE A 140 7.20 14.05 -4.17
N PHE A 141 6.02 14.08 -4.79
CA PHE A 141 5.66 13.17 -5.90
C PHE A 141 4.69 13.85 -6.88
N ASP A 142 4.96 15.14 -7.16
CA ASP A 142 4.19 15.90 -8.14
C ASP A 142 4.10 15.10 -9.45
N ASP A 143 2.94 15.00 -10.02
CA ASP A 143 2.63 14.44 -11.34
C ASP A 143 2.93 12.93 -11.53
N ILE A 144 3.90 12.32 -10.81
CA ILE A 144 4.35 10.94 -11.07
C ILE A 144 3.25 9.92 -10.76
N ILE A 145 2.55 10.10 -9.64
CA ILE A 145 1.54 9.14 -9.23
C ILE A 145 0.43 9.08 -10.28
N GLY A 146 -0.08 10.23 -10.68
CA GLY A 146 -1.12 10.29 -11.69
C GLY A 146 -0.65 9.79 -13.06
N ASP A 147 0.55 10.17 -13.51
CA ASP A 147 1.09 9.70 -14.79
C ASP A 147 1.27 8.18 -14.84
N VAL A 148 1.76 7.56 -13.75
CA VAL A 148 1.85 6.09 -13.67
C VAL A 148 0.46 5.45 -13.67
N LEU A 149 -0.49 6.00 -12.92
CA LEU A 149 -1.85 5.46 -12.85
C LEU A 149 -2.57 5.56 -14.20
N ILE A 150 -2.42 6.68 -14.93
CA ILE A 150 -2.96 6.84 -16.30
C ILE A 150 -2.25 5.86 -17.26
N ALA A 151 -0.92 5.73 -17.16
CA ALA A 151 -0.19 4.78 -17.98
C ALA A 151 -0.73 3.35 -17.84
N TRP A 152 -1.06 2.92 -16.62
CA TRP A 152 -1.65 1.60 -16.38
C TRP A 152 -3.13 1.52 -16.79
N SER A 153 -3.90 2.61 -16.74
CA SER A 153 -5.26 2.68 -17.29
C SER A 153 -5.24 2.48 -18.80
N GLU A 154 -4.39 3.21 -19.51
CA GLU A 154 -4.19 3.08 -20.95
C GLU A 154 -3.71 1.67 -21.33
N ALA A 155 -2.72 1.14 -20.60
CA ALA A 155 -2.26 -0.24 -20.81
C ALA A 155 -3.37 -1.27 -20.65
N SER A 156 -4.24 -1.10 -19.65
CA SER A 156 -5.36 -2.00 -19.37
C SER A 156 -6.44 -1.95 -20.45
N GLN A 157 -6.51 -0.86 -21.22
CA GLN A 157 -7.36 -0.71 -22.41
C GLN A 157 -6.68 -1.23 -23.70
N GLY A 158 -5.43 -1.70 -23.61
CA GLY A 158 -4.65 -2.19 -24.76
C GLY A 158 -3.84 -1.08 -25.46
N ASN A 159 -3.85 0.15 -24.99
CA ASN A 159 -3.22 1.31 -25.62
C ASN A 159 -1.73 1.41 -25.25
N LYS A 160 -0.89 0.50 -25.77
CA LYS A 160 0.55 0.44 -25.46
C LYS A 160 1.26 1.78 -25.69
N GLU A 161 1.02 2.43 -26.84
CA GLU A 161 1.69 3.67 -27.21
C GLU A 161 1.38 4.81 -26.22
N ASN A 162 0.11 5.01 -25.88
CA ASN A 162 -0.29 6.03 -24.93
C ASN A 162 0.26 5.74 -23.53
N SER A 163 0.23 4.47 -23.07
CA SER A 163 0.79 4.12 -21.77
C SER A 163 2.27 4.49 -21.66
N LEU A 164 3.06 4.26 -22.70
CA LEU A 164 4.47 4.65 -22.73
C LEU A 164 4.64 6.18 -22.77
N LYS A 165 3.82 6.92 -23.53
CA LYS A 165 3.85 8.40 -23.54
C LYS A 165 3.64 9.01 -22.16
N TYR A 166 2.76 8.44 -21.34
CA TYR A 166 2.58 8.92 -19.96
C TYR A 166 3.81 8.67 -19.12
N LEU A 167 4.46 7.51 -19.21
CA LEU A 167 5.70 7.26 -18.50
C LEU A 167 6.85 8.16 -18.98
N GLU A 168 6.86 8.59 -20.24
CA GLU A 168 7.88 9.53 -20.74
C GLU A 168 7.82 10.91 -20.06
N LYS A 169 6.69 11.31 -19.50
CA LYS A 169 6.56 12.55 -18.73
C LYS A 169 7.37 12.54 -17.41
N ILE A 170 7.67 11.35 -16.88
CA ILE A 170 8.42 11.19 -15.64
C ILE A 170 9.87 11.65 -15.85
N ARG A 171 10.29 12.66 -15.07
CA ARG A 171 11.60 13.32 -15.15
C ARG A 171 12.50 12.94 -13.97
N LYS A 172 13.74 13.44 -13.98
CA LYS A 172 14.60 13.41 -12.80
C LYS A 172 13.91 14.05 -11.59
N PRO A 173 14.10 13.54 -10.36
CA PRO A 173 15.02 12.44 -9.98
C PRO A 173 14.43 11.03 -10.11
N TYR A 174 13.24 10.82 -10.66
CA TYR A 174 12.47 9.58 -10.59
C TYR A 174 12.64 8.65 -11.80
N LEU A 175 13.73 8.76 -12.55
CA LEU A 175 13.98 7.92 -13.73
C LEU A 175 14.05 6.41 -13.42
N HIS A 176 14.44 6.04 -12.20
CA HIS A 176 14.44 4.66 -11.76
C HIS A 176 13.02 4.09 -11.62
N LEU A 177 12.05 4.89 -11.13
CA LEU A 177 10.64 4.48 -11.10
C LEU A 177 10.08 4.30 -12.51
N LYS A 178 10.41 5.22 -13.43
CA LYS A 178 10.07 5.10 -14.84
C LYS A 178 10.61 3.79 -15.44
N LYS A 179 11.90 3.45 -15.22
CA LYS A 179 12.50 2.20 -15.70
C LYS A 179 11.73 0.98 -15.20
N ILE A 180 11.42 0.94 -13.90
CA ILE A 180 10.66 -0.16 -13.29
C ILE A 180 9.28 -0.31 -13.96
N GLN A 181 8.54 0.79 -14.10
CA GLN A 181 7.21 0.75 -14.69
C GLN A 181 7.25 0.35 -16.18
N ASN A 182 8.24 0.83 -16.93
CA ASN A 182 8.46 0.39 -18.32
C ASN A 182 8.68 -1.12 -18.43
N ILE A 183 9.49 -1.71 -17.55
CA ILE A 183 9.74 -3.16 -17.56
C ILE A 183 8.46 -3.94 -17.25
N PHE A 184 7.65 -3.48 -16.31
CA PHE A 184 6.37 -4.12 -16.02
C PHE A 184 5.38 -3.98 -17.19
N LEU A 185 5.35 -2.83 -17.89
CA LEU A 185 4.56 -2.68 -19.12
C LEU A 185 5.06 -3.59 -20.25
N GLN A 186 6.38 -3.72 -20.43
CA GLN A 186 6.95 -4.69 -21.38
C GLN A 186 6.47 -6.10 -21.07
N CYS A 187 6.53 -6.51 -19.80
CA CYS A 187 6.01 -7.80 -19.35
C CYS A 187 4.50 -7.90 -19.62
N TYR A 188 3.73 -6.88 -19.31
CA TYR A 188 2.28 -6.85 -19.53
C TYR A 188 1.92 -7.07 -21.02
N PHE A 189 2.67 -6.45 -21.93
CA PHE A 189 2.45 -6.54 -23.39
C PHE A 189 3.19 -7.69 -24.08
N ASN A 190 3.83 -8.62 -23.33
CA ASN A 190 4.66 -9.71 -23.88
C ASN A 190 5.82 -9.22 -24.78
N ASP A 191 6.44 -8.12 -24.43
CA ASP A 191 7.58 -7.59 -25.19
C ASP A 191 8.80 -8.52 -25.06
N SER A 192 9.44 -8.85 -26.17
CA SER A 192 10.61 -9.75 -26.21
C SER A 192 11.81 -9.21 -25.44
N HIS A 193 11.91 -7.90 -25.22
CA HIS A 193 13.02 -7.27 -24.49
C HIS A 193 12.85 -7.33 -22.97
N THR A 194 11.70 -7.79 -22.45
CA THR A 194 11.40 -7.80 -21.01
C THR A 194 12.51 -8.42 -20.16
N GLN A 195 13.01 -9.61 -20.53
CA GLN A 195 14.07 -10.26 -19.76
C GLN A 195 15.34 -9.42 -19.74
N LYS A 196 15.79 -8.93 -20.89
CA LYS A 196 16.99 -8.09 -21.01
C LYS A 196 16.84 -6.80 -20.19
N SER A 197 15.69 -6.16 -20.23
CA SER A 197 15.43 -4.95 -19.46
C SER A 197 15.48 -5.18 -17.94
N PHE A 198 14.99 -6.33 -17.45
CA PHE A 198 15.17 -6.73 -16.05
C PHE A 198 16.64 -6.93 -15.70
N GLU A 199 17.40 -7.64 -16.57
CA GLU A 199 18.84 -7.89 -16.36
C GLU A 199 19.61 -6.57 -16.30
N GLU A 200 19.35 -5.63 -17.21
CA GLU A 200 19.95 -4.29 -17.21
C GLU A 200 19.59 -3.47 -15.96
N LEU A 201 18.36 -3.59 -15.45
CA LEU A 201 17.95 -2.93 -14.20
C LEU A 201 18.72 -3.46 -13.00
N ILE A 202 18.83 -4.79 -12.88
CA ILE A 202 19.46 -5.47 -11.74
C ILE A 202 20.97 -5.21 -11.68
N HIS A 203 21.62 -5.16 -12.84
CA HIS A 203 23.07 -4.89 -12.94
C HIS A 203 23.43 -3.40 -12.88
N ASN A 204 22.46 -2.53 -12.62
CA ASN A 204 22.73 -1.11 -12.43
C ASN A 204 23.45 -0.88 -11.09
N ASN A 205 24.63 -0.27 -11.12
CA ASN A 205 25.46 -0.05 -9.93
C ASN A 205 25.09 1.22 -9.15
N ASP A 206 24.27 2.11 -9.73
CA ASP A 206 23.95 3.39 -9.11
C ASP A 206 22.91 3.25 -7.97
N TYR A 207 22.09 2.19 -8.02
CA TYR A 207 21.00 1.95 -7.08
C TYR A 207 20.87 0.47 -6.73
N ASN A 208 20.41 0.16 -5.53
CA ASN A 208 20.14 -1.21 -5.11
C ASN A 208 18.79 -1.72 -5.65
N PHE A 209 18.83 -2.43 -6.77
CA PHE A 209 17.68 -3.08 -7.38
C PHE A 209 17.56 -4.56 -7.03
N SER A 210 18.21 -5.04 -5.96
CA SER A 210 18.22 -6.46 -5.57
C SER A 210 16.83 -7.11 -5.50
N ARG A 211 15.82 -6.34 -5.07
CA ARG A 211 14.41 -6.78 -5.04
C ARG A 211 13.90 -7.25 -6.41
N TYR A 212 14.38 -6.65 -7.51
CA TYR A 212 13.91 -6.96 -8.86
C TYR A 212 14.44 -8.29 -9.41
N ASN A 213 15.41 -8.94 -8.73
CA ASN A 213 15.75 -10.32 -8.98
C ASN A 213 14.56 -11.27 -8.73
N PHE A 214 13.72 -10.97 -7.74
CA PHE A 214 12.47 -11.69 -7.53
C PHE A 214 11.52 -11.56 -8.73
N PHE A 215 11.33 -10.34 -9.25
CA PHE A 215 10.40 -10.10 -10.36
C PHE A 215 10.91 -10.71 -11.67
N LEU A 216 12.22 -10.67 -11.94
CA LEU A 216 12.83 -11.41 -13.06
C LEU A 216 12.60 -12.92 -12.90
N THR A 217 12.83 -13.46 -11.70
CA THR A 217 12.59 -14.88 -11.40
C THR A 217 11.14 -15.28 -11.64
N ASN A 218 10.20 -14.46 -11.16
CA ASN A 218 8.78 -14.65 -11.36
C ASN A 218 8.41 -14.63 -12.86
N TYR A 219 8.93 -13.66 -13.63
CA TYR A 219 8.77 -13.57 -15.08
C TYR A 219 9.29 -14.83 -15.80
N LEU A 220 10.49 -15.30 -15.44
CA LEU A 220 11.10 -16.51 -16.02
C LEU A 220 10.25 -17.75 -15.72
N LEU A 221 9.70 -17.88 -14.50
CA LEU A 221 8.81 -18.99 -14.15
C LEU A 221 7.51 -18.99 -14.96
N PHE A 222 6.89 -17.82 -15.22
CA PHE A 222 5.73 -17.72 -16.09
C PHE A 222 6.04 -18.07 -17.55
N ASN A 223 7.30 -17.92 -17.98
CA ASN A 223 7.77 -18.32 -19.32
C ASN A 223 8.38 -19.73 -19.35
N ASN A 224 8.14 -20.56 -18.31
CA ASN A 224 8.64 -21.93 -18.19
C ASN A 224 10.19 -22.05 -18.19
N LYS A 225 10.92 -20.98 -17.92
CA LYS A 225 12.39 -20.93 -17.87
C LYS A 225 12.91 -21.22 -16.46
N ILE A 226 12.54 -22.40 -15.91
CA ILE A 226 12.81 -22.75 -14.50
C ILE A 226 14.29 -22.75 -14.17
N MET A 227 15.16 -23.27 -15.07
CA MET A 227 16.59 -23.35 -14.84
C MET A 227 17.24 -21.97 -14.79
N GLU A 228 16.81 -21.04 -15.66
CA GLU A 228 17.27 -19.65 -15.65
C GLU A 228 16.81 -18.95 -14.36
N ALA A 229 15.55 -19.12 -13.96
CA ALA A 229 15.00 -18.58 -12.72
C ALA A 229 15.82 -19.03 -11.49
N LYS A 230 16.12 -20.32 -11.38
CA LYS A 230 17.00 -20.87 -10.31
C LYS A 230 18.40 -20.23 -10.33
N LYS A 231 18.98 -20.04 -11.52
CA LYS A 231 20.31 -19.41 -11.68
C LYS A 231 20.30 -17.96 -11.20
N VAL A 232 19.26 -17.19 -11.56
CA VAL A 232 19.10 -15.78 -11.11
C VAL A 232 19.09 -15.72 -9.59
N ILE A 233 18.25 -16.49 -8.93
CA ILE A 233 18.15 -16.46 -7.46
C ILE A 233 19.43 -16.93 -6.78
N LYS A 234 20.05 -18.01 -7.28
CA LYS A 234 21.31 -18.52 -6.71
C LYS A 234 22.43 -17.49 -6.78
N ASN A 235 22.55 -16.74 -7.89
CA ASN A 235 23.54 -15.68 -8.04
C ASN A 235 23.20 -14.50 -7.11
N SER A 236 21.94 -14.04 -7.13
CA SER A 236 21.48 -12.94 -6.28
C SER A 236 21.65 -13.24 -4.79
N ARG A 237 21.50 -14.50 -4.36
CA ARG A 237 21.69 -14.92 -2.98
C ARG A 237 23.14 -14.74 -2.51
N LYS A 238 24.11 -14.93 -3.39
CA LYS A 238 25.53 -14.72 -3.08
C LYS A 238 25.85 -13.24 -2.89
N GLU A 239 25.24 -12.38 -3.69
CA GLU A 239 25.48 -10.93 -3.69
C GLU A 239 24.66 -10.20 -2.62
N TYR A 240 23.38 -10.60 -2.44
CA TYR A 240 22.42 -9.94 -1.54
C TYR A 240 21.94 -10.89 -0.43
N ASN A 241 22.88 -11.40 0.34
CA ASN A 241 22.62 -12.44 1.35
C ASN A 241 21.68 -12.01 2.49
N SER A 242 21.47 -10.71 2.71
CA SER A 242 20.54 -10.15 3.71
C SER A 242 19.12 -9.94 3.20
N ASN A 243 18.87 -10.01 1.88
CA ASN A 243 17.55 -9.74 1.31
C ASN A 243 16.57 -10.90 1.58
N LEU A 244 15.56 -10.64 2.43
CA LEU A 244 14.58 -11.64 2.86
C LEU A 244 13.78 -12.25 1.70
N LEU A 245 13.41 -11.42 0.71
CA LEU A 245 12.61 -11.89 -0.43
C LEU A 245 13.42 -12.86 -1.30
N ILE A 246 14.70 -12.57 -1.54
CA ILE A 246 15.61 -13.44 -2.27
C ILE A 246 15.84 -14.75 -1.50
N LYS A 247 16.13 -14.67 -0.18
CA LYS A 247 16.29 -15.84 0.69
C LYS A 247 15.07 -16.76 0.65
N GLN A 248 13.88 -16.17 0.79
CA GLN A 248 12.64 -16.96 0.80
C GLN A 248 12.35 -17.55 -0.58
N THR A 249 12.68 -16.84 -1.66
CA THR A 249 12.50 -17.34 -3.02
C THR A 249 13.44 -18.53 -3.28
N GLU A 250 14.71 -18.46 -2.83
CA GLU A 250 15.62 -19.60 -2.87
C GLU A 250 15.07 -20.80 -2.10
N ASN A 251 14.55 -20.57 -0.90
CA ASN A 251 13.93 -21.62 -0.09
C ASN A 251 12.74 -22.28 -0.80
N PHE A 252 11.91 -21.53 -1.51
CA PHE A 252 10.81 -22.09 -2.31
C PHE A 252 11.35 -23.01 -3.43
N PHE A 253 12.44 -22.62 -4.11
CA PHE A 253 13.07 -23.49 -5.11
C PHE A 253 13.64 -24.77 -4.52
N LEU A 254 14.26 -24.70 -3.34
CA LEU A 254 14.83 -25.89 -2.65
C LEU A 254 13.73 -26.89 -2.27
N ASN A 255 12.53 -26.40 -1.97
CA ASN A 255 11.40 -27.23 -1.59
C ASN A 255 10.43 -27.55 -2.77
N ASN A 256 10.81 -27.22 -4.01
CA ASN A 256 9.97 -27.38 -5.21
C ASN A 256 8.61 -26.65 -5.13
N GLU A 257 8.55 -25.52 -4.42
CA GLU A 257 7.34 -24.72 -4.21
C GLU A 257 7.24 -23.53 -5.18
N ASN A 258 7.59 -23.73 -6.45
CA ASN A 258 7.66 -22.66 -7.47
C ASN A 258 6.35 -21.90 -7.65
N GLU A 259 5.20 -22.55 -7.43
CA GLU A 259 3.87 -21.93 -7.54
C GLU A 259 3.67 -20.83 -6.48
N LYS A 260 4.30 -20.92 -5.32
CA LYS A 260 4.24 -19.85 -4.31
C LYS A 260 4.88 -18.56 -4.83
N ILE A 261 5.95 -18.66 -5.64
CA ILE A 261 6.60 -17.49 -6.27
C ILE A 261 5.66 -16.84 -7.29
N LYS A 262 5.02 -17.66 -8.15
CA LYS A 262 4.05 -17.17 -9.15
C LYS A 262 2.83 -16.51 -8.51
N ASN A 263 2.37 -17.04 -7.38
CA ASN A 263 1.19 -16.52 -6.68
C ASN A 263 1.39 -15.14 -6.06
N PHE A 264 2.62 -14.71 -5.81
CA PHE A 264 2.88 -13.41 -5.21
C PHE A 264 2.67 -12.24 -6.17
N PHE A 265 2.97 -12.44 -7.46
CA PHE A 265 2.95 -11.38 -8.45
C PHE A 265 2.69 -11.93 -9.84
N ASN A 266 1.88 -11.21 -10.61
CA ASN A 266 1.66 -11.48 -12.03
C ASN A 266 1.66 -10.17 -12.81
N CYS A 267 2.67 -9.94 -13.65
CA CYS A 267 2.73 -8.72 -14.46
C CYS A 267 1.57 -8.55 -15.46
N LYS A 268 0.77 -9.60 -15.70
CA LYS A 268 -0.48 -9.52 -16.48
C LYS A 268 -1.65 -8.95 -15.69
N ASN A 269 -1.48 -8.76 -14.38
CA ASN A 269 -2.45 -8.10 -13.54
C ASN A 269 -1.98 -6.67 -13.23
N PRO A 270 -2.60 -5.63 -13.82
CA PRO A 270 -2.20 -4.24 -13.56
C PRO A 270 -2.21 -3.85 -12.09
N ASN A 271 -3.13 -4.43 -11.28
CA ASN A 271 -3.19 -4.18 -9.86
C ASN A 271 -1.91 -4.61 -9.14
N ASP A 272 -1.27 -5.72 -9.56
CA ASP A 272 -0.03 -6.20 -8.94
C ASP A 272 1.14 -5.23 -9.22
N SER A 273 1.21 -4.69 -10.44
CA SER A 273 2.22 -3.69 -10.82
C SER A 273 2.01 -2.35 -10.10
N LEU A 274 0.76 -1.90 -9.97
CA LEU A 274 0.43 -0.72 -9.17
C LEU A 274 0.68 -0.95 -7.66
N ALA A 275 0.46 -2.17 -7.17
CA ALA A 275 0.80 -2.52 -5.80
C ALA A 275 2.30 -2.36 -5.53
N GLU A 276 3.15 -2.82 -6.45
CA GLU A 276 4.60 -2.62 -6.34
C GLU A 276 4.99 -1.14 -6.45
N PHE A 277 4.36 -0.38 -7.33
CA PHE A 277 4.57 1.06 -7.41
C PHE A 277 4.29 1.77 -6.08
N PHE A 278 3.14 1.50 -5.45
CA PHE A 278 2.81 2.07 -4.14
C PHE A 278 3.70 1.54 -3.02
N TYR A 279 4.22 0.31 -3.12
CA TYR A 279 5.23 -0.19 -2.20
C TYR A 279 6.51 0.65 -2.27
N VAL A 280 6.99 0.95 -3.48
CA VAL A 280 8.21 1.76 -3.64
C VAL A 280 8.02 3.16 -3.06
N ILE A 281 6.86 3.80 -3.29
CA ILE A 281 6.52 5.09 -2.68
C ILE A 281 6.49 4.97 -1.15
N ALA A 282 5.86 3.93 -0.62
CA ALA A 282 5.82 3.70 0.83
C ALA A 282 7.22 3.52 1.42
N ASN A 283 8.11 2.80 0.72
CA ASN A 283 9.48 2.58 1.16
C ASN A 283 10.30 3.89 1.17
N LEU A 284 10.11 4.76 0.18
CA LEU A 284 10.74 6.08 0.16
C LEU A 284 10.29 6.94 1.35
N TYR A 285 8.99 7.02 1.64
CA TYR A 285 8.51 7.72 2.83
C TYR A 285 9.01 7.08 4.14
N SER A 286 9.17 5.76 4.19
CA SER A 286 9.74 5.08 5.35
C SER A 286 11.20 5.47 5.57
N SER A 287 12.01 5.59 4.51
CA SER A 287 13.41 6.02 4.59
C SER A 287 13.55 7.46 5.10
N GLU A 288 12.59 8.32 4.76
CA GLU A 288 12.48 9.69 5.27
C GLU A 288 11.84 9.78 6.67
N LYS A 289 11.52 8.64 7.28
CA LYS A 289 10.87 8.51 8.60
C LYS A 289 9.44 9.07 8.66
N ASP A 290 8.81 9.39 7.53
CA ASP A 290 7.37 9.67 7.48
C ASP A 290 6.57 8.36 7.43
N TYR A 291 6.58 7.67 8.56
CA TYR A 291 5.90 6.39 8.72
C TYR A 291 4.37 6.50 8.53
N LYS A 292 3.79 7.69 8.70
CA LYS A 292 2.34 7.89 8.53
C LYS A 292 1.96 7.80 7.05
N LEU A 293 2.66 8.54 6.18
CA LEU A 293 2.46 8.46 4.75
C LEU A 293 2.92 7.11 4.18
N SER A 294 4.05 6.59 4.65
CA SER A 294 4.49 5.24 4.30
C SER A 294 3.40 4.20 4.55
N ASN A 295 2.79 4.20 5.75
CA ASN A 295 1.72 3.27 6.08
C ASN A 295 0.47 3.47 5.21
N PHE A 296 0.13 4.72 4.85
CA PHE A 296 -0.98 5.02 3.96
C PHE A 296 -0.79 4.36 2.58
N TYR A 297 0.36 4.59 1.93
CA TYR A 297 0.67 3.98 0.63
C TYR A 297 0.86 2.47 0.72
N MET A 298 1.44 1.97 1.83
CA MET A 298 1.57 0.54 2.08
C MET A 298 0.20 -0.15 2.17
N LYS A 299 -0.81 0.48 2.80
CA LYS A 299 -2.17 -0.07 2.85
C LYS A 299 -2.80 -0.12 1.47
N ILE A 300 -2.58 0.89 0.61
CA ILE A 300 -3.02 0.87 -0.79
C ILE A 300 -2.33 -0.26 -1.56
N SER A 301 -1.00 -0.39 -1.43
CA SER A 301 -0.25 -1.50 -2.03
C SER A 301 -0.82 -2.87 -1.67
N LEU A 302 -1.05 -3.12 -0.37
CA LEU A 302 -1.61 -4.39 0.12
C LEU A 302 -3.08 -4.60 -0.25
N PHE A 303 -3.83 -3.54 -0.51
CA PHE A 303 -5.21 -3.63 -1.02
C PHE A 303 -5.22 -4.05 -2.50
N LEU A 304 -4.33 -3.49 -3.32
CA LEU A 304 -4.21 -3.83 -4.74
C LEU A 304 -3.65 -5.24 -4.95
N ASN A 305 -2.69 -5.67 -4.14
CA ASN A 305 -2.17 -7.04 -4.15
C ASN A 305 -2.04 -7.60 -2.72
N ASN A 306 -3.10 -8.22 -2.23
CA ASN A 306 -3.14 -8.82 -0.90
C ASN A 306 -2.35 -10.13 -0.78
N LYS A 307 -1.91 -10.71 -1.91
CA LYS A 307 -1.11 -11.95 -1.96
C LYS A 307 0.38 -11.68 -1.73
N PHE A 308 0.87 -10.48 -2.05
CA PHE A 308 2.29 -10.15 -1.88
C PHE A 308 2.59 -9.82 -0.41
N LEU A 309 2.44 -10.83 0.44
CA LEU A 309 2.62 -10.72 1.89
C LEU A 309 4.00 -10.20 2.34
N PRO A 310 5.14 -10.44 1.61
CA PRO A 310 6.43 -9.85 1.94
C PRO A 310 6.40 -8.33 2.21
N ASN A 311 5.53 -7.59 1.53
CA ASN A 311 5.38 -6.15 1.73
C ASN A 311 4.94 -5.77 3.17
N LYS A 312 4.30 -6.68 3.90
CA LYS A 312 3.91 -6.46 5.30
C LYS A 312 5.09 -6.28 6.24
N ALA A 313 6.30 -6.74 5.87
CA ALA A 313 7.50 -6.55 6.69
C ALA A 313 7.76 -5.05 6.94
N LEU A 314 7.75 -4.23 5.88
CA LEU A 314 7.92 -2.78 6.00
C LEU A 314 6.83 -2.13 6.89
N LEU A 315 5.58 -2.59 6.77
CA LEU A 315 4.49 -2.09 7.60
C LEU A 315 4.70 -2.43 9.09
N ALA A 316 5.22 -3.64 9.38
CA ALA A 316 5.54 -4.06 10.74
C ALA A 316 6.68 -3.21 11.34
N GLU A 317 7.74 -2.97 10.56
CA GLU A 317 8.86 -2.09 10.95
C GLU A 317 8.38 -0.66 11.22
N ASN A 318 7.58 -0.08 10.32
CA ASN A 318 7.02 1.25 10.51
C ASN A 318 6.23 1.38 11.81
N TYR A 319 5.41 0.38 12.15
CA TYR A 319 4.68 0.39 13.42
C TYR A 319 5.62 0.22 14.61
N TYR A 320 6.70 -0.55 14.51
CA TYR A 320 7.71 -0.65 15.55
C TYR A 320 8.38 0.70 15.83
N TYR A 321 8.85 1.40 14.79
CA TYR A 321 9.44 2.74 14.92
C TYR A 321 8.45 3.78 15.47
N GLN A 322 7.17 3.63 15.17
CA GLN A 322 6.10 4.45 15.78
C GLN A 322 5.75 4.04 17.22
N LYS A 323 6.46 3.08 17.83
CA LYS A 323 6.17 2.52 19.16
C LYS A 323 4.77 1.88 19.29
N LYS A 324 4.22 1.40 18.14
CA LYS A 324 2.95 0.65 18.09
C LYS A 324 3.20 -0.85 18.20
N ASN A 325 3.87 -1.26 19.28
CA ASN A 325 4.41 -2.60 19.50
C ASN A 325 3.37 -3.72 19.32
N LYS A 326 2.12 -3.51 19.75
CA LYS A 326 1.04 -4.48 19.54
C LYS A 326 0.70 -4.70 18.07
N LEU A 327 0.59 -3.61 17.29
CA LEU A 327 0.29 -3.68 15.85
C LEU A 327 1.46 -4.31 15.09
N SER A 328 2.68 -3.86 15.37
CA SER A 328 3.90 -4.42 14.80
C SER A 328 4.00 -5.92 15.04
N LYS A 329 3.87 -6.36 16.32
CA LYS A 329 3.89 -7.77 16.69
C LYS A 329 2.84 -8.60 15.92
N ASN A 330 1.61 -8.10 15.81
CA ASN A 330 0.54 -8.81 15.09
C ASN A 330 0.87 -9.01 13.61
N ILE A 331 1.47 -8.00 12.97
CA ILE A 331 1.87 -8.09 11.57
C ILE A 331 3.05 -9.06 11.42
N TYR A 332 4.07 -8.99 12.28
CA TYR A 332 5.16 -9.96 12.29
C TYR A 332 4.64 -11.40 12.46
N GLN A 333 3.66 -11.64 13.33
CA GLN A 333 3.02 -12.95 13.43
C GLN A 333 2.35 -13.38 12.13
N SER A 334 1.72 -12.45 11.40
CA SER A 334 1.04 -12.77 10.14
C SER A 334 2.00 -13.14 9.00
N ILE A 335 3.22 -12.60 8.98
CA ILE A 335 4.20 -12.93 7.92
C ILE A 335 4.98 -14.23 8.17
N LYS A 336 4.87 -14.83 9.33
CA LYS A 336 5.45 -16.16 9.57
C LYS A 336 4.94 -17.23 8.61
N SER A 337 3.71 -17.09 8.14
CA SER A 337 3.08 -18.01 7.18
C SER A 337 3.67 -17.94 5.76
N ILE A 338 4.49 -16.94 5.45
CA ILE A 338 5.14 -16.82 4.13
C ILE A 338 6.11 -17.98 3.90
N GLY A 339 6.89 -18.33 4.91
CA GLY A 339 7.88 -19.39 4.87
C GLY A 339 8.95 -19.24 5.95
N PRO A 340 9.90 -20.19 6.05
CA PRO A 340 10.84 -20.27 7.17
C PRO A 340 11.71 -19.02 7.32
N VAL A 341 12.12 -18.38 6.22
CA VAL A 341 12.95 -17.15 6.28
C VAL A 341 12.18 -16.00 6.94
N TYR A 342 10.93 -15.76 6.52
CA TYR A 342 10.09 -14.74 7.14
C TYR A 342 9.65 -15.12 8.54
N SER A 343 9.47 -16.41 8.82
CA SER A 343 9.15 -16.89 10.16
C SER A 343 10.27 -16.56 11.15
N TRP A 344 11.51 -16.85 10.80
CA TRP A 344 12.65 -16.54 11.64
C TRP A 344 12.87 -15.03 11.81
N TYR A 345 12.82 -14.28 10.72
CA TYR A 345 12.89 -12.81 10.75
C TYR A 345 11.83 -12.21 11.67
N ALA A 346 10.57 -12.66 11.57
CA ALA A 346 9.48 -12.20 12.41
C ALA A 346 9.70 -12.57 13.87
N SER A 347 10.25 -13.77 14.17
CA SER A 347 10.54 -14.21 15.53
C SER A 347 11.61 -13.34 16.18
N LYS A 348 12.68 -12.99 15.48
CA LYS A 348 13.69 -12.04 15.96
C LYS A 348 13.09 -10.66 16.23
N SER A 349 12.30 -10.14 15.30
CA SER A 349 11.66 -8.83 15.44
C SER A 349 10.67 -8.81 16.62
N ILE A 350 9.93 -9.90 16.83
CA ILE A 350 9.04 -10.04 18.01
C ILE A 350 9.86 -10.08 19.30
N ALA A 351 11.00 -10.78 19.31
CA ALA A 351 11.89 -10.81 20.47
C ALA A 351 12.45 -9.40 20.79
N THR A 352 12.81 -8.62 19.76
CA THR A 352 13.22 -7.22 19.94
C THR A 352 12.09 -6.37 20.53
N ILE A 353 10.85 -6.53 20.05
CA ILE A 353 9.69 -5.84 20.65
C ILE A 353 9.50 -6.24 22.12
N LEU A 354 9.68 -7.53 22.45
CA LEU A 354 9.56 -8.01 23.81
C LEU A 354 10.67 -7.48 24.73
N LEU A 355 11.86 -7.24 24.18
CA LEU A 355 12.95 -6.58 24.90
C LEU A 355 12.51 -5.20 25.40
N ASP A 356 11.92 -4.39 24.50
CA ASP A 356 11.45 -3.04 24.83
C ASP A 356 10.27 -3.03 25.83
N VAL A 357 9.41 -4.05 25.79
CA VAL A 357 8.14 -4.04 26.54
C VAL A 357 8.21 -4.85 27.83
N LYS A 358 8.96 -5.95 27.84
CA LYS A 358 8.98 -6.94 28.95
C LYS A 358 10.37 -7.22 29.49
N GLY A 359 11.42 -6.71 28.84
CA GLY A 359 12.82 -6.88 29.26
C GLY A 359 13.48 -8.15 28.74
N LYS A 360 14.80 -8.25 29.05
CA LYS A 360 15.76 -9.23 28.49
C LYS A 360 15.30 -10.69 28.64
N LYS A 361 14.86 -11.08 29.85
CA LYS A 361 14.47 -12.46 30.11
C LYS A 361 13.36 -13.01 29.23
N TYR A 362 12.30 -12.19 29.02
CA TYR A 362 11.16 -12.58 28.15
C TYR A 362 11.54 -12.59 26.69
N SER A 363 12.35 -11.63 26.28
CA SER A 363 12.85 -11.50 24.91
C SER A 363 13.66 -12.73 24.51
N ILE A 364 14.66 -13.08 25.30
CA ILE A 364 15.54 -14.23 25.05
C ILE A 364 14.75 -15.53 25.05
N ARG A 365 13.92 -15.78 26.07
CA ARG A 365 13.10 -16.99 26.12
C ARG A 365 12.21 -17.13 24.89
N SER A 366 11.67 -16.01 24.38
CA SER A 366 10.84 -16.02 23.18
C SER A 366 11.64 -16.47 21.95
N LEU A 367 12.88 -15.99 21.77
CA LEU A 367 13.70 -16.34 20.61
C LEU A 367 14.25 -17.76 20.74
N GLU A 368 14.66 -18.19 21.95
CA GLU A 368 15.08 -19.57 22.24
C GLU A 368 13.99 -20.58 21.89
N ASN A 369 12.75 -20.31 22.30
CA ASN A 369 11.62 -21.19 21.97
C ASN A 369 11.44 -21.32 20.45
N GLU A 370 11.52 -20.22 19.70
CA GLU A 370 11.40 -20.25 18.24
C GLU A 370 12.58 -20.98 17.58
N PHE A 371 13.80 -20.80 18.10
CA PHE A 371 14.98 -21.50 17.60
C PHE A 371 14.86 -23.02 17.81
N ASN A 372 14.39 -23.45 18.98
CA ASN A 372 14.20 -24.87 19.32
C ASN A 372 13.09 -25.54 18.47
N LEU A 373 12.22 -24.76 17.83
CA LEU A 373 11.20 -25.27 16.89
C LEU A 373 11.74 -25.44 15.48
N LEU A 374 12.95 -24.97 15.17
CA LEU A 374 13.54 -25.15 13.86
C LEU A 374 13.95 -26.62 13.64
N SER A 375 13.41 -27.24 12.60
CA SER A 375 13.74 -28.64 12.27
C SER A 375 15.22 -28.82 11.86
N ASN A 376 15.76 -27.84 11.12
CA ASN A 376 17.13 -27.86 10.60
C ASN A 376 17.74 -26.45 10.69
N PRO A 377 18.19 -26.02 11.89
CA PRO A 377 18.86 -24.73 12.01
C PRO A 377 20.18 -24.74 11.24
N ASN A 378 20.41 -23.73 10.44
CA ASN A 378 21.64 -23.54 9.68
C ASN A 378 22.56 -22.52 10.37
N PHE A 379 23.77 -22.33 9.81
CA PHE A 379 24.75 -21.37 10.32
C PHE A 379 24.18 -19.98 10.59
N GLU A 380 23.31 -19.45 9.71
CA GLU A 380 22.73 -18.12 9.91
C GLU A 380 21.85 -18.06 11.16
N HIS A 381 21.07 -19.12 11.45
CA HIS A 381 20.23 -19.18 12.66
C HIS A 381 21.08 -19.17 13.93
N TYR A 382 22.18 -19.97 13.98
CA TYR A 382 23.10 -19.98 15.10
C TYR A 382 23.78 -18.63 15.29
N TYR A 383 24.32 -18.07 14.22
CA TYR A 383 25.01 -16.78 14.22
C TYR A 383 24.08 -15.63 14.70
N GLU A 384 22.86 -15.56 14.19
CA GLU A 384 21.90 -14.54 14.58
C GLU A 384 21.41 -14.69 16.03
N LEU A 385 21.24 -15.92 16.51
CA LEU A 385 20.92 -16.18 17.91
C LEU A 385 22.09 -15.79 18.81
N ALA A 386 23.33 -16.14 18.44
CA ALA A 386 24.54 -15.74 19.15
C ALA A 386 24.68 -14.21 19.23
N ASN A 387 24.46 -13.50 18.11
CA ASN A 387 24.41 -12.03 18.11
C ASN A 387 23.35 -11.50 19.07
N PHE A 388 22.14 -12.09 19.05
CA PHE A 388 21.06 -11.67 19.93
C PHE A 388 21.42 -11.84 21.43
N TYR A 389 22.11 -12.93 21.80
CA TYR A 389 22.63 -13.10 23.15
C TYR A 389 23.69 -12.05 23.50
N LYS A 390 24.66 -11.80 22.58
CA LYS A 390 25.71 -10.82 22.79
C LYS A 390 25.14 -9.42 23.02
N ASP A 391 24.20 -9.00 22.18
CA ASP A 391 23.58 -7.66 22.23
C ASP A 391 22.73 -7.48 23.52
N ASN A 392 22.35 -8.58 24.16
CA ASN A 392 21.65 -8.59 25.46
C ASN A 392 22.55 -8.93 26.65
N GLU A 393 23.90 -8.97 26.48
CA GLU A 393 24.90 -9.20 27.52
C GLU A 393 24.92 -10.62 28.11
N TYR A 394 24.39 -11.62 27.37
CA TYR A 394 24.49 -13.05 27.73
C TYR A 394 25.70 -13.69 27.04
N TYR A 395 26.89 -13.22 27.40
CA TYR A 395 28.15 -13.56 26.73
C TYR A 395 28.49 -15.04 26.70
N GLU A 396 28.29 -15.75 27.80
CA GLU A 396 28.55 -17.20 27.88
C GLU A 396 27.69 -17.99 26.88
N LYS A 397 26.38 -17.65 26.81
CA LYS A 397 25.50 -18.27 25.82
C LYS A 397 25.91 -17.87 24.38
N SER A 398 26.27 -16.61 24.16
CA SER A 398 26.72 -16.15 22.85
C SER A 398 27.93 -16.94 22.34
N ILE A 399 28.97 -17.12 23.19
CA ILE A 399 30.17 -17.90 22.86
C ILE A 399 29.80 -19.33 22.46
N LYS A 400 28.92 -19.97 23.24
CA LYS A 400 28.49 -21.36 22.97
C LYS A 400 27.84 -21.52 21.57
N TYR A 401 27.17 -20.51 21.05
CA TYR A 401 26.49 -20.58 19.76
C TYR A 401 27.35 -20.08 18.60
N TYR A 402 28.48 -19.38 18.87
CA TYR A 402 29.50 -19.07 17.86
C TYR A 402 30.49 -20.22 17.61
N SER A 403 30.72 -21.09 18.62
CA SER A 403 31.59 -22.27 18.53
C SER A 403 30.88 -23.45 17.84
#